data_13181bb5f7ecc6aaec756b1e04d2e053
#
_entry.id   13181bb5f7ecc6aaec756b1e04d2e053
#
_cell.length_a   1.000
_cell.length_b   1.000
_cell.length_c   1.000
_cell.angle_alpha   90.00
_cell.angle_beta   90.00
_cell.angle_gamma   90.00
#
_symmetry.space_group_name_H-M   'P 1'
#
loop_
_entity.id
_entity.type
_entity.pdbx_description
1 polymer ?
#
loop_
_entity_poly.entity_id
_entity_poly.type
_entity_poly.pdbx_seq_one_letter_code
_entity_poly.pdbx_strand_id
1 'polypeptide(L)'
;MILCIAMVHGKFDHALGVHLTYLINTHTLPSGHFSLFEPLHARGTIRSTSAIRQSRQHDAFAFGIHAFNPAYKTFSMTDHTADDGKKPLFYDPTDHRIRSFVTRAGRLSTAQGRAIEALGPKFFIPYVKAQLIIDQAFERSAPTIFEIGFGMGETTAKIAAGMPEKNFIGVEVHNPGVGSLLKQIGEQELKNLRVIQHDAFEVLTNMIPPESLAGVHVFFPDPWHKARHNKRRLIQAPLVALLSSRIKKGGYLHCATDWQEYAEQMLEVLSAEPTLRNTADAYAPRPDYRPVTKFENRGLKLGHGVWDLVFQKE
;
A
#
# COMPACT_ATOMS: atom_id res chain seq x y z
N MET A 1 -27.26 7.85 -23.36
CA MET A 1 -26.86 9.19 -22.90
C MET A 1 -26.88 9.17 -21.38
N ILE A 2 -25.73 9.04 -20.75
CA ILE A 2 -25.60 8.98 -19.30
C ILE A 2 -25.13 10.36 -18.85
N LEU A 3 -25.98 11.02 -18.07
CA LEU A 3 -25.69 12.33 -17.49
C LEU A 3 -24.96 12.09 -16.17
N CYS A 4 -23.66 12.36 -16.08
CA CYS A 4 -22.93 12.38 -14.82
C CYS A 4 -22.91 13.81 -14.28
N ILE A 5 -23.58 14.03 -13.16
CA ILE A 5 -23.53 15.29 -12.42
C ILE A 5 -22.52 15.12 -11.28
N ALA A 6 -21.41 15.84 -11.33
CA ALA A 6 -20.47 15.91 -10.23
C ALA A 6 -20.72 17.20 -9.44
N MET A 7 -21.07 17.07 -8.14
CA MET A 7 -21.13 18.22 -7.22
C MET A 7 -19.77 18.33 -6.52
N VAL A 8 -19.10 19.45 -6.70
CA VAL A 8 -17.89 19.80 -5.94
C VAL A 8 -18.29 20.80 -4.86
N HIS A 9 -18.18 20.37 -3.60
CA HIS A 9 -18.37 21.24 -2.43
C HIS A 9 -17.02 21.77 -1.98
N GLY A 10 -16.73 23.03 -2.21
CA GLY A 10 -15.60 23.74 -1.63
C GLY A 10 -16.05 24.57 -0.43
N LYS A 11 -15.44 24.37 0.74
CA LYS A 11 -15.60 25.29 1.87
C LYS A 11 -14.61 26.44 1.67
N PHE A 12 -15.13 27.62 1.45
CA PHE A 12 -14.38 28.85 1.59
C PHE A 12 -14.83 29.59 2.85
N ASP A 13 -13.85 30.17 3.52
CA ASP A 13 -13.81 30.96 4.73
C ASP A 13 -15.17 31.41 5.33
N HIS A 14 -15.31 31.20 6.63
CA HIS A 14 -16.54 31.40 7.42
C HIS A 14 -17.01 32.87 7.49
N ALA A 15 -16.28 33.82 6.91
CA ALA A 15 -16.56 35.25 7.02
C ALA A 15 -17.48 35.83 5.94
N LEU A 16 -17.74 35.14 4.82
CA LEU A 16 -18.44 35.72 3.67
C LEU A 16 -19.72 35.01 3.21
N GLY A 17 -20.10 33.88 3.78
CA GLY A 17 -21.41 33.23 3.54
C GLY A 17 -21.74 32.92 2.06
N VAL A 18 -20.76 32.75 1.18
CA VAL A 18 -21.01 32.53 -0.26
C VAL A 18 -20.86 31.06 -0.59
N HIS A 19 -21.96 30.43 -0.99
CA HIS A 19 -21.96 29.09 -1.60
C HIS A 19 -21.88 29.23 -3.12
N LEU A 20 -20.82 28.67 -3.71
CA LEU A 20 -20.70 28.59 -5.18
C LEU A 20 -20.90 27.15 -5.62
N THR A 21 -21.91 26.89 -6.41
CA THR A 21 -22.18 25.57 -7.00
C THR A 21 -21.86 25.64 -8.49
N TYR A 22 -20.94 24.80 -8.97
CA TYR A 22 -20.62 24.67 -10.40
C TYR A 22 -21.26 23.41 -10.96
N LEU A 23 -21.97 23.56 -12.06
CA LEU A 23 -22.46 22.46 -12.90
C LEU A 23 -21.51 22.32 -14.10
N ILE A 24 -20.86 21.16 -14.22
CA ILE A 24 -20.01 20.84 -15.38
C ILE A 24 -20.77 19.84 -16.23
N ASN A 25 -21.03 20.23 -17.48
CA ASN A 25 -21.66 19.37 -18.47
C ASN A 25 -20.58 18.75 -19.38
N THR A 26 -20.44 17.42 -19.36
CA THR A 26 -19.49 16.73 -20.22
C THR A 26 -20.24 15.96 -21.30
N HIS A 27 -19.93 16.23 -22.57
CA HIS A 27 -20.39 15.45 -23.72
C HIS A 27 -19.27 14.50 -24.18
N THR A 28 -19.56 13.23 -24.28
CA THR A 28 -18.69 12.23 -24.92
C THR A 28 -19.05 12.12 -26.42
N LEU A 29 -18.06 12.33 -27.29
CA LEU A 29 -18.17 12.06 -28.74
C LEU A 29 -17.74 10.60 -29.03
N PRO A 30 -18.25 9.99 -30.11
CA PRO A 30 -17.98 8.58 -30.45
C PRO A 30 -16.51 8.24 -30.78
N SER A 31 -15.63 9.22 -30.89
CA SER A 31 -14.21 9.08 -31.27
C SER A 31 -13.22 9.10 -30.08
N GLY A 32 -13.67 9.13 -28.83
CA GLY A 32 -12.79 9.05 -27.67
C GLY A 32 -11.93 10.30 -27.38
N HIS A 33 -12.12 11.40 -28.08
CA HIS A 33 -11.44 12.67 -27.82
C HIS A 33 -12.28 13.60 -26.94
N PHE A 34 -11.65 14.17 -25.90
CA PHE A 34 -12.25 15.19 -25.03
C PHE A 34 -11.93 16.58 -25.59
N SER A 35 -12.93 17.40 -25.84
CA SER A 35 -12.75 18.83 -26.09
C SER A 35 -13.37 19.62 -24.94
N LEU A 36 -12.60 20.57 -24.40
CA LEU A 36 -13.06 21.52 -23.39
C LEU A 36 -13.78 22.68 -24.12
N PHE A 37 -15.04 22.89 -23.78
CA PHE A 37 -15.80 24.04 -24.23
C PHE A 37 -15.82 25.14 -23.17
N GLU A 38 -15.87 26.39 -23.63
CA GLU A 38 -15.82 27.63 -22.85
C GLU A 38 -16.89 27.73 -21.77
N PRO A 39 -16.66 28.49 -20.69
CA PRO A 39 -17.59 28.63 -19.59
C PRO A 39 -18.83 29.43 -19.98
N LEU A 40 -20.01 28.86 -19.79
CA LEU A 40 -21.28 29.55 -19.86
C LEU A 40 -21.36 30.67 -18.83
N HIS A 41 -21.70 31.88 -19.28
CA HIS A 41 -21.88 33.05 -18.47
C HIS A 41 -22.78 32.81 -17.23
N ALA A 42 -22.25 33.01 -16.06
CA ALA A 42 -23.03 33.06 -14.83
C ALA A 42 -23.75 34.40 -14.70
N ARG A 43 -25.08 34.40 -14.81
CA ARG A 43 -25.91 35.56 -14.38
C ARG A 43 -26.08 35.47 -12.85
N GLY A 44 -25.25 36.22 -12.13
CA GLY A 44 -25.42 36.49 -10.73
C GLY A 44 -25.69 37.95 -10.52
N THR A 45 -26.83 38.30 -9.92
CA THR A 45 -27.18 39.68 -9.56
C THR A 45 -26.36 40.06 -8.33
N ILE A 46 -25.37 40.94 -8.53
CA ILE A 46 -24.62 41.55 -7.44
C ILE A 46 -25.31 42.86 -7.06
N ARG A 47 -25.87 42.94 -5.84
CA ARG A 47 -26.19 44.25 -5.26
C ARG A 47 -24.86 44.88 -4.78
N SER A 48 -24.50 45.98 -5.42
CA SER A 48 -23.32 46.76 -5.06
C SER A 48 -23.54 47.51 -3.76
N THR A 49 -22.65 47.37 -2.79
CA THR A 49 -22.31 48.43 -1.87
C THR A 49 -20.86 48.81 -2.09
N SER A 50 -20.72 50.09 -2.35
CA SER A 50 -19.47 50.78 -2.70
C SER A 50 -18.40 50.66 -1.65
N ALA A 51 -17.22 50.46 -2.09
CA ALA A 51 -15.90 50.92 -1.66
C ALA A 51 -14.87 49.81 -1.52
N ILE A 52 -14.05 49.66 -2.57
CA ILE A 52 -12.64 49.31 -2.40
C ILE A 52 -11.88 49.82 -3.63
N ARG A 53 -10.94 50.74 -3.36
CA ARG A 53 -9.96 51.29 -4.28
C ARG A 53 -8.90 50.26 -4.65
N GLN A 54 -8.53 50.27 -5.89
CA GLN A 54 -7.32 49.81 -6.59
C GLN A 54 -6.16 49.29 -5.75
N SER A 55 -5.73 48.06 -6.05
CA SER A 55 -4.30 47.76 -6.26
C SER A 55 -4.21 46.70 -7.34
N ARG A 56 -3.51 47.01 -8.43
CA ARG A 56 -3.12 46.09 -9.50
C ARG A 56 -1.91 45.31 -9.03
N GLN A 57 -2.02 43.96 -9.04
CA GLN A 57 -0.86 43.12 -9.36
C GLN A 57 -1.39 41.80 -9.91
N HIS A 58 -0.92 41.49 -11.11
CA HIS A 58 -1.22 40.24 -11.82
C HIS A 58 -0.42 39.11 -11.14
N ASP A 59 -1.09 38.18 -10.49
CA ASP A 59 -0.55 36.86 -10.24
C ASP A 59 -1.51 35.83 -10.88
N ALA A 60 -1.05 35.28 -12.00
CA ALA A 60 -1.70 34.18 -12.67
C ALA A 60 -1.53 32.90 -11.81
N PHE A 61 -2.54 32.55 -11.02
CA PHE A 61 -2.61 31.25 -10.38
C PHE A 61 -2.95 30.19 -11.45
N ALA A 62 -1.92 29.43 -11.85
CA ALA A 62 -2.12 28.22 -12.61
C ALA A 62 -2.74 27.14 -11.69
N PHE A 63 -4.06 26.94 -11.76
CA PHE A 63 -4.71 25.79 -11.17
C PHE A 63 -4.35 24.55 -11.99
N GLY A 64 -3.45 23.73 -11.47
CA GLY A 64 -3.24 22.38 -11.96
C GLY A 64 -4.49 21.54 -11.71
N ILE A 65 -5.29 21.31 -12.72
CA ILE A 65 -6.40 20.36 -12.66
C ILE A 65 -5.77 18.96 -12.71
N HIS A 66 -5.54 18.34 -11.55
CA HIS A 66 -5.24 16.92 -11.50
C HIS A 66 -6.49 16.13 -11.90
N ALA A 67 -6.39 15.40 -12.99
CA ALA A 67 -7.44 14.50 -13.45
C ALA A 67 -7.67 13.43 -12.36
N PHE A 68 -8.79 13.53 -11.68
CA PHE A 68 -9.24 12.57 -10.66
C PHE A 68 -9.57 11.27 -11.40
N ASN A 69 -8.84 10.19 -11.11
CA ASN A 69 -9.15 8.88 -11.65
C ASN A 69 -10.47 8.38 -11.01
N PRO A 70 -11.55 8.18 -11.79
CA PRO A 70 -12.86 7.81 -11.24
C PRO A 70 -12.92 6.42 -10.61
N ALA A 71 -11.83 5.64 -10.64
CA ALA A 71 -11.72 4.36 -9.96
C ALA A 71 -11.57 4.50 -8.43
N TYR A 72 -11.18 5.68 -7.93
CA TYR A 72 -11.09 5.96 -6.50
C TYR A 72 -12.43 6.52 -5.98
N LYS A 73 -13.46 5.66 -5.88
CA LYS A 73 -14.60 5.97 -5.01
C LYS A 73 -14.05 6.22 -3.61
N THR A 74 -14.48 7.31 -2.98
CA THR A 74 -14.21 7.57 -1.57
C THR A 74 -14.58 6.34 -0.76
N PHE A 75 -13.57 5.60 -0.35
CA PHE A 75 -13.73 4.41 0.47
C PHE A 75 -14.09 4.88 1.88
N SER A 76 -15.34 4.73 2.27
CA SER A 76 -15.76 4.97 3.64
C SER A 76 -15.20 3.83 4.49
N MET A 77 -14.26 4.13 5.37
CA MET A 77 -13.71 3.16 6.33
C MET A 77 -14.77 2.70 7.36
N THR A 78 -15.98 3.27 7.35
CA THR A 78 -17.07 2.90 8.25
C THR A 78 -17.71 1.55 7.92
N ASP A 79 -17.53 1.04 6.70
CA ASP A 79 -18.05 -0.28 6.30
C ASP A 79 -17.28 -1.48 6.88
N HIS A 80 -16.15 -1.23 7.58
CA HIS A 80 -15.33 -2.28 8.18
C HIS A 80 -15.60 -2.53 9.67
N THR A 81 -16.57 -1.86 10.28
CA THR A 81 -16.84 -1.95 11.73
C THR A 81 -17.86 -3.02 12.14
N ALA A 82 -18.49 -3.68 11.19
CA ALA A 82 -19.42 -4.77 11.49
C ALA A 82 -18.76 -6.14 11.23
N ASP A 83 -17.68 -6.45 11.96
CA ASP A 83 -17.23 -7.84 12.10
C ASP A 83 -18.10 -8.52 13.17
N ASP A 84 -19.08 -9.31 12.73
CA ASP A 84 -19.90 -10.18 13.58
C ASP A 84 -19.09 -11.39 14.11
N GLY A 85 -17.77 -11.35 14.00
CA GLY A 85 -16.82 -12.35 14.53
C GLY A 85 -16.81 -13.69 13.77
N LYS A 86 -17.48 -13.79 12.63
CA LYS A 86 -17.66 -15.09 11.95
C LYS A 86 -16.97 -15.21 10.60
N LYS A 87 -16.62 -14.13 9.91
CA LYS A 87 -15.94 -14.20 8.61
C LYS A 87 -14.68 -13.34 8.57
N PRO A 88 -13.58 -13.82 7.96
CA PRO A 88 -12.39 -12.98 7.75
C PRO A 88 -12.74 -11.75 6.89
N LEU A 89 -12.10 -10.62 7.19
CA LEU A 89 -12.28 -9.34 6.50
C LEU A 89 -12.15 -9.44 4.96
N PHE A 90 -11.45 -10.48 4.47
CA PHE A 90 -11.16 -10.75 3.06
C PHE A 90 -11.63 -12.15 2.69
N TYR A 91 -12.90 -12.48 2.95
CA TYR A 91 -13.46 -13.78 2.62
C TYR A 91 -13.98 -13.78 1.18
N ASP A 92 -13.29 -14.50 0.29
CA ASP A 92 -13.83 -14.93 -1.01
C ASP A 92 -14.28 -16.40 -0.88
N PRO A 93 -15.58 -16.70 -1.00
CA PRO A 93 -16.09 -18.08 -0.89
C PRO A 93 -15.59 -18.99 -2.02
N THR A 94 -15.07 -18.44 -3.10
CA THR A 94 -14.49 -19.19 -4.23
C THR A 94 -12.99 -19.45 -4.07
N ASP A 95 -12.34 -18.82 -3.08
CA ASP A 95 -10.92 -19.03 -2.80
C ASP A 95 -10.72 -20.25 -1.89
N HIS A 96 -10.34 -21.38 -2.51
CA HIS A 96 -10.04 -22.62 -1.82
C HIS A 96 -8.57 -22.72 -1.34
N ARG A 97 -7.77 -21.67 -1.47
CA ARG A 97 -6.38 -21.69 -1.01
C ARG A 97 -6.30 -21.85 0.50
N ILE A 98 -5.27 -22.60 0.94
CA ILE A 98 -4.92 -22.67 2.35
C ILE A 98 -4.23 -21.35 2.71
N ARG A 99 -4.89 -20.54 3.54
CA ARG A 99 -4.34 -19.22 3.96
C ARG A 99 -3.18 -19.41 4.92
N SER A 100 -2.13 -18.62 4.70
CA SER A 100 -0.92 -18.58 5.54
C SER A 100 -1.11 -17.80 6.86
N PHE A 101 -2.23 -17.12 7.02
CA PHE A 101 -2.54 -16.28 8.18
C PHE A 101 -3.89 -16.68 8.81
N VAL A 102 -4.08 -16.25 10.04
CA VAL A 102 -5.37 -16.30 10.73
C VAL A 102 -5.75 -14.86 11.06
N THR A 103 -6.89 -14.42 10.53
CA THR A 103 -7.43 -13.10 10.88
C THR A 103 -7.91 -13.15 12.33
N ARG A 104 -7.23 -12.41 13.21
CA ARG A 104 -7.66 -12.22 14.59
C ARG A 104 -8.21 -10.81 14.72
N ALA A 105 -9.40 -10.67 15.28
CA ALA A 105 -9.94 -9.37 15.65
C ALA A 105 -9.02 -8.74 16.71
N GLY A 106 -8.11 -7.87 16.28
CA GLY A 106 -7.24 -7.11 17.16
C GLY A 106 -7.92 -5.81 17.56
N ARG A 107 -7.92 -5.48 18.86
CA ARG A 107 -8.42 -4.18 19.33
C ARG A 107 -7.44 -3.08 18.90
N LEU A 108 -7.94 -2.09 18.17
CA LEU A 108 -7.20 -0.86 17.88
C LEU A 108 -7.03 -0.03 19.15
N SER A 109 -5.84 0.49 19.39
CA SER A 109 -5.66 1.57 20.35
C SER A 109 -6.22 2.88 19.79
N THR A 110 -6.57 3.82 20.67
CA THR A 110 -7.06 5.15 20.25
C THR A 110 -6.06 5.86 19.32
N ALA A 111 -4.76 5.72 19.58
CA ALA A 111 -3.72 6.33 18.74
C ALA A 111 -3.67 5.71 17.33
N GLN A 112 -3.82 4.38 17.23
CA GLN A 112 -3.88 3.68 15.95
C GLN A 112 -5.13 4.07 15.15
N GLY A 113 -6.29 4.15 15.80
CA GLY A 113 -7.53 4.62 15.16
C GLY A 113 -7.39 6.03 14.60
N ARG A 114 -6.88 6.96 15.38
CA ARG A 114 -6.61 8.34 14.91
C ARG A 114 -5.64 8.39 13.73
N ALA A 115 -4.59 7.55 13.76
CA ALA A 115 -3.64 7.49 12.64
C ALA A 115 -4.31 6.98 11.35
N ILE A 116 -5.19 5.98 11.45
CA ILE A 116 -5.96 5.48 10.31
C ILE A 116 -6.85 6.57 9.74
N GLU A 117 -7.60 7.28 10.58
CA GLU A 117 -8.49 8.37 10.16
C GLU A 117 -7.74 9.53 9.50
N ALA A 118 -6.64 9.97 10.12
CA ALA A 118 -5.91 11.14 9.66
C ALA A 118 -5.00 10.87 8.45
N LEU A 119 -4.36 9.72 8.40
CA LEU A 119 -3.33 9.40 7.40
C LEU A 119 -3.78 8.40 6.35
N GLY A 120 -4.81 7.60 6.65
CA GLY A 120 -5.36 6.63 5.70
C GLY A 120 -5.66 7.22 4.32
N PRO A 121 -6.39 8.35 4.21
CA PRO A 121 -6.71 8.95 2.92
C PRO A 121 -5.50 9.24 2.02
N LYS A 122 -4.33 9.47 2.61
CA LYS A 122 -3.09 9.78 1.88
C LYS A 122 -2.20 8.56 1.63
N PHE A 123 -2.16 7.62 2.57
CA PHE A 123 -1.16 6.56 2.55
C PHE A 123 -1.72 5.17 2.25
N PHE A 124 -3.05 4.98 2.31
CA PHE A 124 -3.67 3.75 1.85
C PHE A 124 -3.79 3.69 0.33
N ILE A 125 -3.46 2.52 -0.19
CA ILE A 125 -3.86 2.10 -1.53
C ILE A 125 -5.01 1.09 -1.34
N PRO A 126 -6.25 1.40 -1.75
CA PRO A 126 -7.36 0.47 -1.64
C PRO A 126 -7.13 -0.74 -2.55
N TYR A 127 -7.49 -1.94 -2.06
CA TYR A 127 -7.46 -3.12 -2.91
C TYR A 127 -8.53 -3.03 -4.00
N VAL A 128 -8.10 -3.27 -5.22
CA VAL A 128 -8.97 -3.36 -6.40
C VAL A 128 -8.49 -4.49 -7.32
N LYS A 129 -9.41 -5.15 -8.04
CA LYS A 129 -9.05 -6.16 -9.05
C LYS A 129 -8.61 -5.48 -10.36
N ALA A 130 -7.58 -4.63 -10.28
CA ALA A 130 -7.00 -3.90 -11.41
C ALA A 130 -5.53 -3.59 -11.12
N GLN A 131 -4.71 -3.50 -12.17
CA GLN A 131 -3.29 -3.19 -12.01
C GLN A 131 -3.07 -1.78 -11.46
N LEU A 132 -2.17 -1.69 -10.49
CA LEU A 132 -1.74 -0.45 -9.85
C LEU A 132 -0.73 0.28 -10.74
N ILE A 133 -0.95 1.56 -10.97
CA ILE A 133 0.07 2.44 -11.54
C ILE A 133 0.90 2.97 -10.37
N ILE A 134 2.03 2.30 -10.11
CA ILE A 134 2.86 2.51 -8.91
C ILE A 134 3.33 3.96 -8.82
N ASP A 135 3.82 4.54 -9.92
CA ASP A 135 4.32 5.92 -9.96
C ASP A 135 3.25 6.95 -9.58
N GLN A 136 1.99 6.71 -9.96
CA GLN A 136 0.87 7.57 -9.54
C GLN A 136 0.57 7.46 -8.05
N ALA A 137 0.67 6.25 -7.47
CA ALA A 137 0.43 6.06 -6.05
C ALA A 137 1.45 6.80 -5.16
N PHE A 138 2.66 7.03 -5.69
CA PHE A 138 3.73 7.72 -4.99
C PHE A 138 3.99 9.15 -5.48
N GLU A 139 3.32 9.58 -6.55
CA GLU A 139 3.56 10.86 -7.24
C GLU A 139 5.04 11.03 -7.65
N ARG A 140 5.73 9.91 -7.87
CA ARG A 140 7.13 9.85 -8.33
C ARG A 140 7.45 8.48 -8.91
N SER A 141 8.44 8.44 -9.82
CA SER A 141 9.05 7.20 -10.29
C SER A 141 10.28 6.88 -9.46
N ALA A 142 10.28 5.70 -8.81
CA ALA A 142 11.41 5.21 -8.04
C ALA A 142 11.37 3.67 -7.94
N PRO A 143 12.53 3.01 -7.70
CA PRO A 143 12.55 1.57 -7.43
C PRO A 143 11.62 1.22 -6.27
N THR A 144 10.69 0.29 -6.48
CA THR A 144 9.67 -0.05 -5.48
C THR A 144 9.97 -1.40 -4.83
N ILE A 145 9.95 -1.41 -3.51
CA ILE A 145 10.06 -2.59 -2.64
C ILE A 145 8.67 -2.94 -2.13
N PHE A 146 8.34 -4.22 -2.15
CA PHE A 146 7.07 -4.76 -1.66
C PHE A 146 7.32 -5.60 -0.41
N GLU A 147 6.66 -5.31 0.71
CA GLU A 147 6.81 -6.07 1.94
C GLU A 147 5.52 -6.79 2.31
N ILE A 148 5.62 -8.10 2.57
CA ILE A 148 4.50 -8.95 2.97
C ILE A 148 4.52 -9.18 4.47
N GLY A 149 3.43 -8.80 5.15
CA GLY A 149 3.26 -9.08 6.58
C GLY A 149 4.13 -8.20 7.46
N PHE A 150 4.06 -6.87 7.31
CA PHE A 150 4.90 -5.94 8.08
C PHE A 150 4.60 -5.93 9.59
N GLY A 151 3.58 -6.65 10.06
CA GLY A 151 3.21 -6.71 11.47
C GLY A 151 2.92 -5.33 12.06
N MET A 152 3.63 -4.92 13.11
CA MET A 152 3.49 -3.59 13.72
C MET A 152 4.23 -2.48 12.94
N GLY A 153 5.00 -2.81 11.90
CA GLY A 153 5.60 -1.89 10.95
C GLY A 153 6.86 -1.17 11.43
N GLU A 154 7.41 -1.48 12.62
CA GLU A 154 8.62 -0.83 13.14
C GLU A 154 9.83 -1.02 12.20
N THR A 155 10.00 -2.22 11.68
CA THR A 155 11.07 -2.57 10.75
C THR A 155 10.87 -1.90 9.39
N THR A 156 9.68 -1.98 8.86
CA THR A 156 9.28 -1.36 7.60
C THR A 156 9.52 0.14 7.59
N ALA A 157 9.08 0.84 8.65
CA ALA A 157 9.28 2.28 8.78
C ALA A 157 10.76 2.66 8.83
N LYS A 158 11.59 1.90 9.59
CA LYS A 158 13.04 2.13 9.66
C LYS A 158 13.73 1.91 8.32
N ILE A 159 13.37 0.83 7.61
CA ILE A 159 13.93 0.53 6.28
C ILE A 159 13.53 1.64 5.29
N ALA A 160 12.28 2.06 5.28
CA ALA A 160 11.81 3.12 4.40
C ALA A 160 12.47 4.47 4.71
N ALA A 161 12.67 4.80 5.99
CA ALA A 161 13.42 6.00 6.40
C ALA A 161 14.88 5.97 5.96
N GLY A 162 15.52 4.78 6.01
CA GLY A 162 16.92 4.59 5.59
C GLY A 162 17.13 4.58 4.08
N MET A 163 16.06 4.47 3.28
CA MET A 163 16.13 4.40 1.81
C MET A 163 15.10 5.36 1.17
N PRO A 164 15.24 6.68 1.38
CA PRO A 164 14.27 7.67 0.87
C PRO A 164 14.18 7.71 -0.67
N GLU A 165 15.20 7.21 -1.36
CA GLU A 165 15.24 7.11 -2.82
C GLU A 165 14.37 5.97 -3.39
N LYS A 166 13.88 5.04 -2.55
CA LYS A 166 13.01 3.94 -2.94
C LYS A 166 11.58 4.16 -2.49
N ASN A 167 10.64 3.55 -3.18
CA ASN A 167 9.24 3.43 -2.76
C ASN A 167 9.03 2.11 -2.01
N PHE A 168 8.14 2.11 -1.02
CA PHE A 168 7.76 0.93 -0.26
C PHE A 168 6.25 0.74 -0.27
N ILE A 169 5.79 -0.47 -0.59
CA ILE A 169 4.40 -0.90 -0.44
C ILE A 169 4.37 -2.01 0.60
N GLY A 170 3.83 -1.70 1.77
CA GLY A 170 3.60 -2.70 2.82
C GLY A 170 2.21 -3.28 2.72
N VAL A 171 2.10 -4.62 2.80
CA VAL A 171 0.82 -5.33 2.80
C VAL A 171 0.66 -6.08 4.12
N GLU A 172 -0.49 -5.89 4.78
CA GLU A 172 -0.81 -6.52 6.05
C GLU A 172 -2.32 -6.77 6.15
N VAL A 173 -2.71 -7.85 6.80
CA VAL A 173 -4.11 -8.19 7.08
C VAL A 173 -4.57 -7.75 8.47
N HIS A 174 -3.62 -7.55 9.39
CA HIS A 174 -3.88 -7.26 10.80
C HIS A 174 -4.09 -5.76 11.03
N ASN A 175 -5.32 -5.37 11.32
CA ASN A 175 -5.72 -3.97 11.47
C ASN A 175 -4.88 -3.14 12.49
N PRO A 176 -4.55 -3.64 13.71
CA PRO A 176 -3.65 -2.94 14.62
C PRO A 176 -2.25 -2.68 14.05
N GLY A 177 -1.72 -3.60 13.25
CA GLY A 177 -0.45 -3.41 12.56
C GLY A 177 -0.52 -2.25 11.57
N VAL A 178 -1.56 -2.22 10.77
CA VAL A 178 -1.84 -1.13 9.83
C VAL A 178 -1.89 0.23 10.52
N GLY A 179 -2.67 0.35 11.61
CA GLY A 179 -2.74 1.57 12.41
C GLY A 179 -1.40 1.96 13.05
N SER A 180 -0.60 0.96 13.45
CA SER A 180 0.74 1.19 13.99
C SER A 180 1.71 1.72 12.94
N LEU A 181 1.71 1.15 11.73
CA LEU A 181 2.57 1.64 10.65
C LEU A 181 2.18 3.04 10.20
N LEU A 182 0.88 3.33 10.06
CA LEU A 182 0.40 4.69 9.72
C LEU A 182 0.84 5.72 10.77
N LYS A 183 0.76 5.36 12.06
CA LYS A 183 1.27 6.23 13.14
C LYS A 183 2.76 6.54 12.95
N GLN A 184 3.58 5.53 12.64
CA GLN A 184 5.02 5.71 12.39
C GLN A 184 5.30 6.53 11.14
N ILE A 185 4.51 6.35 10.07
CA ILE A 185 4.58 7.20 8.87
C ILE A 185 4.39 8.66 9.23
N GLY A 186 3.41 8.99 10.07
CA GLY A 186 3.18 10.35 10.52
C GLY A 186 4.27 10.89 11.44
N GLU A 187 4.71 10.10 12.42
CA GLU A 187 5.75 10.49 13.38
C GLU A 187 7.13 10.72 12.73
N GLN A 188 7.45 9.97 11.68
CA GLN A 188 8.72 10.06 10.96
C GLN A 188 8.61 10.84 9.64
N GLU A 189 7.43 11.40 9.33
CA GLU A 189 7.14 12.15 8.10
C GLU A 189 7.51 11.40 6.80
N LEU A 190 7.34 10.07 6.80
CA LEU A 190 7.71 9.24 5.65
C LEU A 190 6.81 9.54 4.45
N LYS A 191 7.41 9.82 3.31
CA LYS A 191 6.71 10.11 2.05
C LYS A 191 6.73 8.95 1.07
N ASN A 192 7.67 8.04 1.26
CA ASN A 192 8.00 6.94 0.35
C ASN A 192 7.38 5.59 0.75
N LEU A 193 6.38 5.58 1.63
CA LEU A 193 5.72 4.35 2.09
C LEU A 193 4.21 4.43 1.83
N ARG A 194 3.62 3.35 1.31
CA ARG A 194 2.18 3.16 1.15
C ARG A 194 1.75 1.85 1.78
N VAL A 195 0.49 1.75 2.14
CA VAL A 195 -0.07 0.60 2.87
C VAL A 195 -1.26 0.02 2.10
N ILE A 196 -1.29 -1.29 1.95
CA ILE A 196 -2.45 -2.04 1.46
C ILE A 196 -2.89 -2.98 2.58
N GLN A 197 -4.15 -2.87 3.01
CA GLN A 197 -4.71 -3.80 3.98
C GLN A 197 -5.48 -4.89 3.25
N HIS A 198 -4.79 -5.98 2.90
CA HIS A 198 -5.41 -7.11 2.16
C HIS A 198 -4.51 -8.35 2.19
N ASP A 199 -5.02 -9.49 1.65
CA ASP A 199 -4.21 -10.69 1.41
C ASP A 199 -3.14 -10.39 0.34
N ALA A 200 -1.88 -10.60 0.69
CA ALA A 200 -0.75 -10.30 -0.20
C ALA A 200 -0.79 -11.10 -1.50
N PHE A 201 -1.28 -12.35 -1.48
CA PHE A 201 -1.40 -13.15 -2.70
C PHE A 201 -2.39 -12.52 -3.68
N GLU A 202 -3.53 -12.03 -3.19
CA GLU A 202 -4.52 -11.35 -4.03
C GLU A 202 -4.00 -10.00 -4.54
N VAL A 203 -3.29 -9.25 -3.70
CA VAL A 203 -2.64 -7.99 -4.11
C VAL A 203 -1.62 -8.24 -5.23
N LEU A 204 -0.73 -9.22 -5.04
CA LEU A 204 0.26 -9.59 -6.06
C LEU A 204 -0.39 -10.06 -7.36
N THR A 205 -1.47 -10.83 -7.27
CA THR A 205 -2.18 -11.36 -8.44
C THR A 205 -2.87 -10.27 -9.23
N ASN A 206 -3.58 -9.37 -8.55
CA ASN A 206 -4.51 -8.45 -9.19
C ASN A 206 -3.97 -7.03 -9.37
N MET A 207 -3.09 -6.57 -8.46
CA MET A 207 -2.67 -5.18 -8.43
C MET A 207 -1.23 -4.95 -8.88
N ILE A 208 -0.32 -5.86 -8.57
CA ILE A 208 1.10 -5.63 -8.88
C ILE A 208 1.41 -6.04 -10.32
N PRO A 209 1.86 -5.12 -11.17
CA PRO A 209 2.22 -5.46 -12.55
C PRO A 209 3.42 -6.43 -12.60
N PRO A 210 3.53 -7.27 -13.65
CA PRO A 210 4.73 -8.07 -13.88
C PRO A 210 5.99 -7.19 -13.95
N GLU A 211 7.11 -7.71 -13.45
CA GLU A 211 8.45 -7.09 -13.55
C GLU A 211 8.51 -5.62 -13.09
N SER A 212 7.67 -5.25 -12.11
CA SER A 212 7.57 -3.87 -11.62
C SER A 212 8.31 -3.63 -10.30
N LEU A 213 8.60 -4.69 -9.55
CA LEU A 213 9.22 -4.58 -8.23
C LEU A 213 10.74 -4.65 -8.31
N ALA A 214 11.42 -3.75 -7.61
CA ALA A 214 12.87 -3.78 -7.43
C ALA A 214 13.30 -4.80 -6.35
N GLY A 215 12.40 -5.13 -5.43
CA GLY A 215 12.63 -6.15 -4.41
C GLY A 215 11.36 -6.50 -3.66
N VAL A 216 11.42 -7.63 -2.98
CA VAL A 216 10.35 -8.10 -2.08
C VAL A 216 10.96 -8.49 -0.75
N HIS A 217 10.30 -8.11 0.34
CA HIS A 217 10.66 -8.46 1.71
C HIS A 217 9.58 -9.36 2.32
N VAL A 218 10.01 -10.46 2.97
CA VAL A 218 9.17 -11.36 3.77
C VAL A 218 9.90 -11.69 5.06
N PHE A 219 9.65 -10.92 6.12
CA PHE A 219 10.39 -11.05 7.36
C PHE A 219 9.55 -11.73 8.45
N PHE A 220 10.11 -12.80 9.01
CA PHE A 220 9.54 -13.57 10.12
C PHE A 220 8.07 -13.98 9.92
N PRO A 221 7.71 -14.58 8.76
CA PRO A 221 6.38 -15.10 8.57
C PRO A 221 6.12 -16.26 9.54
N ASP A 222 4.83 -16.49 9.87
CA ASP A 222 4.43 -17.55 10.80
C ASP A 222 5.04 -18.91 10.42
N PRO A 223 5.87 -19.55 11.29
CA PRO A 223 6.59 -20.78 10.98
C PRO A 223 5.70 -22.03 11.02
N TRP A 224 4.51 -21.95 11.62
CA TRP A 224 3.56 -23.05 11.72
C TRP A 224 4.23 -24.35 12.25
N HIS A 225 4.78 -24.32 13.45
CA HIS A 225 5.65 -25.34 14.07
C HIS A 225 5.16 -26.79 13.97
N LYS A 226 3.82 -27.04 13.91
CA LYS A 226 3.28 -28.40 13.82
C LYS A 226 3.36 -28.88 12.37
N ALA A 227 3.97 -30.04 12.09
CA ALA A 227 4.14 -30.59 10.76
C ALA A 227 2.83 -30.61 9.91
N ARG A 228 1.69 -30.94 10.52
CA ARG A 228 0.37 -30.88 9.86
C ARG A 228 -0.05 -29.49 9.38
N HIS A 229 0.62 -28.41 9.90
CA HIS A 229 0.38 -27.02 9.56
C HIS A 229 1.42 -26.44 8.59
N ASN A 230 2.48 -27.17 8.24
CA ASN A 230 3.54 -26.68 7.32
C ASN A 230 2.97 -26.23 5.96
N LYS A 231 1.86 -26.86 5.53
CA LYS A 231 1.09 -26.44 4.33
C LYS A 231 0.54 -25.01 4.42
N ARG A 232 0.52 -24.38 5.60
CA ARG A 232 0.12 -22.99 5.83
C ARG A 232 1.28 -22.02 5.73
N ARG A 233 2.53 -22.49 5.72
CA ARG A 233 3.70 -21.62 5.59
C ARG A 233 3.55 -20.77 4.34
N LEU A 234 3.90 -19.49 4.46
CA LEU A 234 3.71 -18.52 3.38
C LEU A 234 4.58 -18.82 2.16
N ILE A 235 5.87 -19.13 2.40
CA ILE A 235 6.83 -19.43 1.33
C ILE A 235 6.58 -20.86 0.81
N GLN A 236 5.87 -20.91 -0.30
CA GLN A 236 5.51 -22.13 -1.04
C GLN A 236 5.72 -21.84 -2.54
N ALA A 237 5.92 -22.88 -3.34
CA ALA A 237 6.22 -22.74 -4.77
C ALA A 237 5.23 -21.83 -5.54
N PRO A 238 3.90 -21.91 -5.35
CA PRO A 238 2.98 -21.03 -6.06
C PRO A 238 3.17 -19.53 -5.74
N LEU A 239 3.46 -19.18 -4.47
CA LEU A 239 3.74 -17.79 -4.12
C LEU A 239 5.11 -17.36 -4.65
N VAL A 240 6.12 -18.21 -4.57
CA VAL A 240 7.47 -17.88 -5.04
C VAL A 240 7.47 -17.62 -6.55
N ALA A 241 6.80 -18.45 -7.34
CA ALA A 241 6.62 -18.22 -8.78
C ALA A 241 5.89 -16.90 -9.06
N LEU A 242 4.83 -16.59 -8.29
CA LEU A 242 4.12 -15.32 -8.40
C LEU A 242 5.04 -14.14 -8.07
N LEU A 243 5.77 -14.19 -6.96
CA LEU A 243 6.74 -13.16 -6.55
C LEU A 243 7.80 -12.96 -7.63
N SER A 244 8.39 -14.04 -8.11
CA SER A 244 9.38 -13.99 -9.18
C SER A 244 8.85 -13.29 -10.44
N SER A 245 7.60 -13.55 -10.82
CA SER A 245 6.96 -12.87 -11.96
C SER A 245 6.74 -11.37 -11.76
N ARG A 246 6.70 -10.88 -10.53
CA ARG A 246 6.50 -9.46 -10.19
C ARG A 246 7.82 -8.71 -10.02
N ILE A 247 8.88 -9.41 -9.64
CA ILE A 247 10.22 -8.84 -9.50
C ILE A 247 10.83 -8.63 -10.88
N LYS A 248 11.37 -7.44 -11.14
CA LYS A 248 12.09 -7.13 -12.37
C LYS A 248 13.46 -7.83 -12.41
N LYS A 249 14.01 -8.04 -13.59
CA LYS A 249 15.36 -8.55 -13.77
C LYS A 249 16.37 -7.71 -12.96
N GLY A 250 17.24 -8.39 -12.22
CA GLY A 250 18.20 -7.77 -11.30
C GLY A 250 17.62 -7.32 -9.95
N GLY A 251 16.29 -7.44 -9.77
CA GLY A 251 15.64 -7.26 -8.47
C GLY A 251 15.89 -8.44 -7.53
N TYR A 252 15.34 -8.40 -6.32
CA TYR A 252 15.63 -9.42 -5.31
C TYR A 252 14.41 -9.83 -4.49
N LEU A 253 14.45 -11.03 -3.93
CA LEU A 253 13.57 -11.52 -2.88
C LEU A 253 14.40 -11.76 -1.62
N HIS A 254 14.03 -11.12 -0.50
CA HIS A 254 14.67 -11.29 0.79
C HIS A 254 13.68 -11.85 1.80
N CYS A 255 13.94 -13.07 2.25
CA CYS A 255 13.21 -13.73 3.33
C CYS A 255 14.08 -13.81 4.58
N ALA A 256 13.51 -13.66 5.77
CA ALA A 256 14.19 -13.90 7.03
C ALA A 256 13.28 -14.69 7.98
N THR A 257 13.85 -15.61 8.74
CA THR A 257 13.13 -16.39 9.77
C THR A 257 14.07 -16.75 10.92
N ASP A 258 13.51 -16.92 12.11
CA ASP A 258 14.20 -17.42 13.32
C ASP A 258 13.87 -18.90 13.60
N TRP A 259 13.22 -19.59 12.66
CA TRP A 259 12.85 -20.99 12.76
C TRP A 259 13.60 -21.83 11.74
N GLN A 260 14.52 -22.68 12.22
CA GLN A 260 15.45 -23.43 11.37
C GLN A 260 14.76 -24.30 10.33
N GLU A 261 13.80 -25.14 10.70
CA GLU A 261 13.08 -26.00 9.76
C GLU A 261 12.34 -25.21 8.67
N TYR A 262 11.94 -23.97 8.97
CA TYR A 262 11.33 -23.11 7.98
C TYR A 262 12.38 -22.45 7.10
N ALA A 263 13.56 -22.11 7.64
CA ALA A 263 14.68 -21.62 6.85
C ALA A 263 15.14 -22.67 5.80
N GLU A 264 15.24 -23.93 6.21
CA GLU A 264 15.56 -25.07 5.33
C GLU A 264 14.51 -25.23 4.22
N GLN A 265 13.21 -25.21 4.56
CA GLN A 265 12.13 -25.23 3.57
C GLN A 265 12.15 -24.02 2.63
N MET A 266 12.40 -22.81 3.16
CA MET A 266 12.52 -21.60 2.34
C MET A 266 13.67 -21.76 1.34
N LEU A 267 14.81 -22.24 1.79
CA LEU A 267 15.98 -22.46 0.93
C LEU A 267 15.66 -23.44 -0.20
N GLU A 268 15.02 -24.56 0.11
CA GLU A 268 14.57 -25.55 -0.88
C GLU A 268 13.62 -24.94 -1.90
N VAL A 269 12.54 -24.30 -1.45
CA VAL A 269 11.49 -23.76 -2.33
C VAL A 269 12.02 -22.61 -3.20
N LEU A 270 12.84 -21.71 -2.63
CA LEU A 270 13.42 -20.59 -3.37
C LEU A 270 14.45 -21.05 -4.40
N SER A 271 15.26 -22.06 -4.05
CA SER A 271 16.27 -22.62 -4.98
C SER A 271 15.63 -23.42 -6.12
N ALA A 272 14.41 -23.93 -5.93
CA ALA A 272 13.66 -24.62 -6.96
C ALA A 272 13.01 -23.68 -8.01
N GLU A 273 12.92 -22.37 -7.73
CA GLU A 273 12.40 -21.39 -8.69
C GLU A 273 13.47 -21.06 -9.74
N PRO A 274 13.26 -21.43 -11.02
CA PRO A 274 14.35 -21.40 -12.03
C PRO A 274 14.81 -19.98 -12.38
N THR A 275 14.06 -18.97 -12.04
CA THR A 275 14.36 -17.57 -12.35
C THR A 275 14.94 -16.80 -11.15
N LEU A 276 15.18 -17.49 -10.04
CA LEU A 276 15.80 -16.93 -8.84
C LEU A 276 17.15 -17.62 -8.58
N ARG A 277 18.17 -16.83 -8.31
CA ARG A 277 19.50 -17.31 -7.95
C ARG A 277 19.86 -16.90 -6.53
N ASN A 278 20.24 -17.86 -5.68
CA ASN A 278 20.74 -17.56 -4.35
C ASN A 278 22.01 -16.69 -4.43
N THR A 279 22.09 -15.65 -3.61
CA THR A 279 23.26 -14.75 -3.56
C THR A 279 24.36 -15.26 -2.63
N ALA A 280 24.11 -16.37 -1.91
CA ALA A 280 25.04 -17.04 -1.00
C ALA A 280 24.99 -18.56 -1.22
N ASP A 281 25.90 -19.33 -0.63
CA ASP A 281 25.91 -20.79 -0.75
C ASP A 281 24.64 -21.41 -0.12
N ALA A 282 24.16 -20.87 0.97
CA ALA A 282 22.89 -21.25 1.62
C ALA A 282 22.17 -20.02 2.18
N TYR A 283 22.65 -19.46 3.28
CA TYR A 283 22.08 -18.30 3.96
C TYR A 283 23.00 -17.10 3.82
N ALA A 284 22.41 -15.95 3.51
CA ALA A 284 23.15 -14.71 3.39
C ALA A 284 23.46 -14.12 4.80
N PRO A 285 24.56 -13.37 4.94
CA PRO A 285 24.70 -12.50 6.10
C PRO A 285 23.54 -11.50 6.14
N ARG A 286 23.10 -11.11 7.34
CA ARG A 286 22.04 -10.12 7.46
C ARG A 286 22.41 -8.83 6.72
N PRO A 287 21.63 -8.41 5.71
CA PRO A 287 21.89 -7.16 5.00
C PRO A 287 21.76 -5.95 5.93
N ASP A 288 22.60 -4.93 5.73
CA ASP A 288 22.68 -3.74 6.59
C ASP A 288 21.37 -2.96 6.67
N TYR A 289 20.57 -2.97 5.60
CA TYR A 289 19.28 -2.30 5.58
C TYR A 289 18.21 -2.99 6.47
N ARG A 290 18.38 -4.27 6.84
CA ARG A 290 17.46 -4.98 7.73
C ARG A 290 17.88 -4.76 9.19
N PRO A 291 17.19 -3.93 9.95
CA PRO A 291 17.51 -3.71 11.35
C PRO A 291 17.21 -4.97 12.17
N VAL A 292 17.96 -5.16 13.24
CA VAL A 292 17.66 -6.23 14.21
C VAL A 292 16.33 -5.91 14.89
N THR A 293 15.38 -6.86 14.83
CA THR A 293 14.08 -6.70 15.46
C THR A 293 14.14 -6.97 16.97
N LYS A 294 13.12 -6.52 17.72
CA LYS A 294 13.01 -6.84 19.15
C LYS A 294 12.91 -8.35 19.41
N PHE A 295 12.21 -9.06 18.52
CA PHE A 295 12.07 -10.52 18.59
C PHE A 295 13.39 -11.22 18.30
N GLU A 296 14.09 -10.80 17.26
CA GLU A 296 15.42 -11.28 16.91
C GLU A 296 16.42 -11.10 18.06
N ASN A 297 16.47 -9.90 18.65
CA ASN A 297 17.33 -9.64 19.82
C ASN A 297 17.02 -10.57 21.00
N ARG A 298 15.75 -10.87 21.23
CA ARG A 298 15.34 -11.81 22.28
C ARG A 298 15.73 -13.23 21.92
N GLY A 299 15.53 -13.65 20.68
CA GLY A 299 15.91 -14.97 20.18
C GLY A 299 17.42 -15.20 20.26
N LEU A 300 18.22 -14.25 19.79
CA LEU A 300 19.68 -14.29 19.87
C LEU A 300 20.19 -14.45 21.31
N LYS A 301 19.58 -13.73 22.27
CA LYS A 301 19.91 -13.88 23.71
C LYS A 301 19.59 -15.27 24.27
N LEU A 302 18.68 -15.99 23.65
CA LEU A 302 18.31 -17.37 23.99
C LEU A 302 19.08 -18.42 23.15
N GLY A 303 20.05 -17.99 22.32
CA GLY A 303 20.83 -18.88 21.48
C GLY A 303 20.13 -19.32 20.19
N HIS A 304 19.02 -18.67 19.82
CA HIS A 304 18.33 -18.96 18.56
C HIS A 304 19.08 -18.34 17.38
N GLY A 305 19.17 -19.06 16.27
CA GLY A 305 19.68 -18.54 15.01
C GLY A 305 18.65 -17.65 14.30
N VAL A 306 19.13 -16.82 13.38
CA VAL A 306 18.30 -16.12 12.39
C VAL A 306 18.93 -16.38 11.03
N TRP A 307 18.10 -16.73 10.08
CA TRP A 307 18.51 -17.08 8.72
C TRP A 307 17.93 -16.06 7.74
N ASP A 308 18.82 -15.37 7.05
CA ASP A 308 18.50 -14.49 5.93
C ASP A 308 18.73 -15.22 4.61
N LEU A 309 17.74 -15.17 3.72
CA LEU A 309 17.79 -15.77 2.39
C LEU A 309 17.57 -14.65 1.37
N VAL A 310 18.59 -14.35 0.58
CA VAL A 310 18.53 -13.30 -0.44
C VAL A 310 18.72 -13.94 -1.80
N PHE A 311 17.70 -13.83 -2.63
CA PHE A 311 17.70 -14.38 -4.00
C PHE A 311 17.56 -13.25 -5.01
N GLN A 312 18.35 -13.27 -6.05
CA GLN A 312 18.32 -12.30 -7.15
C GLN A 312 17.52 -12.86 -8.32
N LYS A 313 16.70 -12.02 -8.94
CA LYS A 313 15.97 -12.32 -10.18
C LYS A 313 16.92 -12.21 -11.38
N GLU A 314 17.03 -13.28 -12.17
CA GLU A 314 17.83 -13.38 -13.41
C GLU A 314 17.10 -12.88 -14.64
#